data_d68fccbb7517e97e67da3eeea02e16c6
#
_entry.id   d68fccbb7517e97e67da3eeea02e16c6
#
_cell.length_a   1.000
_cell.length_b   1.000
_cell.length_c   1.000
_cell.angle_alpha   90.00
_cell.angle_beta   90.00
_cell.angle_gamma   90.00
#
_symmetry.space_group_name_H-M   'P 1'
#
loop_
_entity.id
_entity.type
_entity.pdbx_description
1 polymer ?
#
loop_
_entity_poly.entity_id
_entity_poly.type
_entity_poly.pdbx_seq_one_letter_code
_entity_poly.pdbx_strand_id
1 'polypeptide(L)'
;MSEADRQAFNHLHDHFFYERNNQFWADEAMKKVPAVTQSADAQHPVLQLYPLNGNGMLPCAEDLGMVPASVKGVLERLEILSLEIQRMPKAYGVRFGNPLDNPYLSVATIATHDMPPLRLWWQQNGEQSQAFWHEALHHNGEAPAEATPEVCEEVVKLHLQSPSMLCLLGWQDWLAISPTLRSKHPETEQINVPANPDQYWQYRMHLTLEELIQATGFNDKVRALIAASGRLDN
;
A
#
# COMPACT_ATOMS: atom_id res chain seq x y z
N MET A 1 34.18 11.51 11.86
CA MET A 1 34.02 11.71 10.42
C MET A 1 33.75 13.18 10.20
N SER A 2 34.53 13.86 9.36
CA SER A 2 34.31 15.26 9.05
C SER A 2 33.04 15.46 8.23
N GLU A 3 32.54 16.70 8.14
CA GLU A 3 31.40 17.02 7.26
C GLU A 3 31.70 16.72 5.80
N ALA A 4 32.94 17.03 5.36
CA ALA A 4 33.39 16.72 4.00
C ALA A 4 33.41 15.20 3.71
N ASP A 5 33.85 14.39 4.67
CA ASP A 5 33.85 12.93 4.52
C ASP A 5 32.42 12.38 4.43
N ARG A 6 31.52 12.94 5.23
CA ARG A 6 30.10 12.55 5.20
C ARG A 6 29.44 12.89 3.87
N GLN A 7 29.70 14.08 3.34
CA GLN A 7 29.19 14.50 2.04
C GLN A 7 29.75 13.63 0.90
N ALA A 8 31.06 13.33 0.94
CA ALA A 8 31.68 12.44 -0.04
C ALA A 8 31.10 11.02 0.03
N PHE A 9 30.84 10.51 1.22
CA PHE A 9 30.21 9.19 1.41
C PHE A 9 28.78 9.19 0.88
N ASN A 10 27.98 10.20 1.21
CA ASN A 10 26.61 10.32 0.71
C ASN A 10 26.61 10.42 -0.83
N HIS A 11 27.49 11.20 -1.42
CA HIS A 11 27.60 11.28 -2.88
C HIS A 11 27.94 9.93 -3.51
N LEU A 12 28.89 9.18 -2.93
CA LEU A 12 29.22 7.82 -3.43
C LEU A 12 28.03 6.87 -3.29
N HIS A 13 27.30 6.92 -2.18
CA HIS A 13 26.10 6.14 -1.93
C HIS A 13 25.04 6.46 -2.98
N ASP A 14 24.69 7.74 -3.14
CA ASP A 14 23.62 8.18 -4.03
C ASP A 14 23.98 7.89 -5.50
N HIS A 15 25.22 8.15 -5.88
CA HIS A 15 25.71 7.81 -7.21
C HIS A 15 25.64 6.30 -7.49
N PHE A 16 25.99 5.45 -6.52
CA PHE A 16 25.96 3.99 -6.70
C PHE A 16 24.52 3.46 -6.74
N PHE A 17 23.68 3.84 -5.78
CA PHE A 17 22.37 3.25 -5.61
C PHE A 17 21.27 3.90 -6.43
N TYR A 18 21.39 5.19 -6.77
CA TYR A 18 20.31 5.92 -7.41
C TYR A 18 20.61 6.48 -8.79
N GLU A 19 21.88 6.54 -9.22
CA GLU A 19 22.25 7.21 -10.46
C GLU A 19 22.97 6.30 -11.46
N ARG A 20 24.15 5.82 -11.11
CA ARG A 20 25.12 5.21 -12.03
C ARG A 20 24.57 4.04 -12.84
N ASN A 21 23.76 3.23 -12.24
CA ASN A 21 23.29 1.98 -12.82
C ASN A 21 21.86 2.07 -13.40
N ASN A 22 21.20 3.23 -13.32
CA ASN A 22 19.81 3.36 -13.73
C ASN A 22 19.55 2.91 -15.16
N GLN A 23 20.37 3.34 -16.12
CA GLN A 23 20.21 2.92 -17.52
C GLN A 23 20.42 1.42 -17.69
N PHE A 24 21.46 0.87 -17.09
CA PHE A 24 21.74 -0.56 -17.13
C PHE A 24 20.60 -1.38 -16.54
N TRP A 25 20.06 -0.97 -15.38
CA TRP A 25 18.94 -1.66 -14.74
C TRP A 25 17.66 -1.55 -15.57
N ALA A 26 17.38 -0.39 -16.16
CA ALA A 26 16.24 -0.23 -17.06
C ALA A 26 16.35 -1.14 -18.28
N ASP A 27 17.52 -1.19 -18.93
CA ASP A 27 17.76 -2.02 -20.11
C ASP A 27 17.65 -3.51 -19.78
N GLU A 28 18.18 -3.94 -18.64
CA GLU A 28 18.07 -5.34 -18.19
C GLU A 28 16.64 -5.71 -17.79
N ALA A 29 15.90 -4.81 -17.15
CA ALA A 29 14.49 -5.01 -16.84
C ALA A 29 13.67 -5.17 -18.12
N MET A 30 13.87 -4.30 -19.10
CA MET A 30 13.17 -4.38 -20.39
C MET A 30 13.46 -5.66 -21.18
N LYS A 31 14.56 -6.35 -20.91
CA LYS A 31 14.86 -7.66 -21.49
C LYS A 31 14.24 -8.83 -20.72
N LYS A 32 14.27 -8.76 -19.38
CA LYS A 32 13.93 -9.89 -18.50
C LYS A 32 12.47 -9.91 -18.07
N VAL A 33 11.92 -8.75 -17.69
CA VAL A 33 10.54 -8.68 -17.14
C VAL A 33 9.50 -9.07 -18.21
N PRO A 34 9.57 -8.63 -19.48
CA PRO A 34 8.64 -9.11 -20.50
C PRO A 34 8.64 -10.63 -20.68
N ALA A 35 9.78 -11.28 -20.53
CA ALA A 35 9.86 -12.75 -20.63
C ALA A 35 9.14 -13.45 -19.46
N VAL A 36 9.14 -12.86 -18.26
CA VAL A 36 8.41 -13.37 -17.11
C VAL A 36 6.90 -13.17 -17.28
N THR A 37 6.49 -11.99 -17.75
CA THR A 37 5.07 -11.67 -17.99
C THR A 37 4.51 -12.39 -19.21
N GLN A 38 5.32 -12.63 -20.26
CA GLN A 38 4.93 -13.35 -21.48
C GLN A 38 4.88 -14.87 -21.29
N SER A 39 5.54 -15.43 -20.28
CA SER A 39 5.43 -16.86 -19.98
C SER A 39 4.00 -17.27 -19.59
N ALA A 40 3.14 -16.32 -19.29
CA ALA A 40 1.72 -16.56 -19.04
C ALA A 40 0.87 -16.55 -20.34
N ASP A 41 1.36 -15.90 -21.42
CA ASP A 41 0.72 -15.94 -22.75
C ASP A 41 1.72 -15.47 -23.84
N ALA A 42 2.27 -16.41 -24.59
CA ALA A 42 3.38 -16.18 -25.51
C ALA A 42 3.06 -15.28 -26.73
N GLN A 43 1.87 -14.73 -26.85
CA GLN A 43 1.43 -14.00 -28.05
C GLN A 43 1.04 -12.54 -27.83
N HIS A 44 1.07 -12.00 -26.60
CA HIS A 44 0.54 -10.67 -26.33
C HIS A 44 1.46 -9.75 -25.55
N PRO A 45 1.60 -8.46 -25.95
CA PRO A 45 2.19 -7.41 -25.10
C PRO A 45 1.43 -7.29 -23.77
N VAL A 46 2.06 -6.79 -22.73
CA VAL A 46 1.49 -6.68 -21.38
C VAL A 46 0.10 -6.02 -21.34
N LEU A 47 -0.18 -5.08 -22.23
CA LEU A 47 -1.52 -4.48 -22.44
C LEU A 47 -2.62 -5.45 -22.87
N GLN A 48 -2.25 -6.54 -23.49
CA GLN A 48 -3.21 -7.57 -23.92
C GLN A 48 -3.37 -8.68 -22.87
N LEU A 49 -2.69 -8.56 -21.71
CA LEU A 49 -2.93 -9.36 -20.51
C LEU A 49 -4.25 -9.01 -19.80
N TYR A 50 -5.04 -8.11 -20.37
CA TYR A 50 -6.44 -7.93 -20.06
C TYR A 50 -7.35 -8.68 -21.05
N PRO A 51 -7.32 -9.99 -21.13
CA PRO A 51 -8.47 -10.62 -21.69
C PRO A 51 -9.49 -10.65 -20.56
N LEU A 52 -10.54 -9.97 -20.72
CA LEU A 52 -11.82 -10.29 -20.10
C LEU A 52 -12.16 -11.78 -20.22
N ASN A 53 -11.30 -12.57 -20.83
CA ASN A 53 -11.45 -13.97 -21.21
C ASN A 53 -10.47 -14.94 -20.56
N GLY A 54 -9.97 -14.60 -19.36
CA GLY A 54 -9.79 -15.70 -18.41
C GLY A 54 -8.40 -16.27 -18.16
N ASN A 55 -7.31 -15.89 -18.81
CA ASN A 55 -5.98 -16.45 -18.50
C ASN A 55 -4.85 -15.42 -18.32
N GLY A 56 -5.14 -14.14 -18.38
CA GLY A 56 -4.15 -13.09 -18.16
C GLY A 56 -4.02 -12.73 -16.68
N MET A 57 -2.80 -12.54 -16.20
CA MET A 57 -2.52 -11.97 -14.89
C MET A 57 -2.07 -10.52 -15.05
N LEU A 58 -2.60 -9.63 -14.20
CA LEU A 58 -2.12 -8.27 -14.07
C LEU A 58 -0.96 -8.26 -13.08
N PRO A 59 0.28 -8.00 -13.50
CA PRO A 59 1.40 -7.94 -12.58
C PRO A 59 1.33 -6.66 -11.73
N CYS A 60 1.63 -6.79 -10.45
CA CYS A 60 1.84 -5.70 -9.53
C CYS A 60 3.24 -5.85 -8.93
N ALA A 61 4.04 -4.80 -9.01
CA ALA A 61 5.36 -4.77 -8.40
C ALA A 61 5.26 -4.36 -6.94
N GLU A 62 6.05 -4.99 -6.10
CA GLU A 62 6.39 -4.48 -4.78
C GLU A 62 7.61 -3.56 -4.93
N ASP A 63 7.38 -2.29 -5.21
CA ASP A 63 8.38 -1.26 -5.44
C ASP A 63 8.53 -0.36 -4.20
N LEU A 64 8.89 -0.97 -3.08
CA LEU A 64 9.02 -0.33 -1.77
C LEU A 64 10.49 -0.23 -1.33
N GLY A 65 10.78 0.68 -0.39
CA GLY A 65 12.10 0.86 0.18
C GLY A 65 13.06 1.60 -0.74
N MET A 66 14.26 1.07 -0.94
CA MET A 66 15.31 1.68 -1.78
C MET A 66 15.04 1.42 -3.26
N VAL A 67 14.19 2.24 -3.86
CA VAL A 67 13.75 2.10 -5.25
C VAL A 67 14.59 2.98 -6.17
N PRO A 68 15.35 2.41 -7.12
CA PRO A 68 16.09 3.20 -8.12
C PRO A 68 15.16 4.05 -9.00
N ALA A 69 15.64 5.21 -9.43
CA ALA A 69 14.85 6.14 -10.25
C ALA A 69 14.36 5.54 -11.59
N SER A 70 15.03 4.50 -12.09
CA SER A 70 14.64 3.78 -13.30
C SER A 70 13.36 2.95 -13.15
N VAL A 71 12.97 2.56 -11.93
CA VAL A 71 11.86 1.61 -11.70
C VAL A 71 10.54 2.19 -12.18
N LYS A 72 10.22 3.44 -11.82
CA LYS A 72 8.96 4.08 -12.24
C LYS A 72 8.78 4.02 -13.76
N GLY A 73 9.78 4.46 -14.53
CA GLY A 73 9.70 4.47 -15.99
C GLY A 73 9.63 3.07 -16.61
N VAL A 74 10.22 2.06 -15.96
CA VAL A 74 10.12 0.65 -16.39
C VAL A 74 8.72 0.12 -16.15
N LEU A 75 8.15 0.34 -14.95
CA LEU A 75 6.80 -0.10 -14.62
C LEU A 75 5.76 0.53 -15.54
N GLU A 76 5.85 1.85 -15.78
CA GLU A 76 4.97 2.57 -16.71
C GLU A 76 5.04 2.01 -18.14
N ARG A 77 6.25 1.74 -18.66
CA ARG A 77 6.46 1.19 -20.02
C ARG A 77 5.97 -0.24 -20.16
N LEU A 78 6.01 -1.02 -19.10
CA LEU A 78 5.57 -2.42 -19.08
C LEU A 78 4.14 -2.57 -18.56
N GLU A 79 3.50 -1.43 -18.20
CA GLU A 79 2.14 -1.40 -17.63
C GLU A 79 1.96 -2.32 -16.43
N ILE A 80 3.01 -2.39 -15.60
CA ILE A 80 3.01 -3.09 -14.33
C ILE A 80 2.52 -2.13 -13.25
N LEU A 81 1.58 -2.56 -12.44
CA LEU A 81 1.06 -1.75 -11.34
C LEU A 81 2.14 -1.52 -10.29
N SER A 82 2.26 -0.30 -9.82
CA SER A 82 3.05 0.04 -8.63
C SER A 82 2.24 -0.19 -7.36
N LEU A 83 2.90 -0.34 -6.22
CA LEU A 83 2.26 -0.45 -4.91
C LEU A 83 2.33 0.90 -4.18
N GLU A 84 1.18 1.48 -3.86
CA GLU A 84 1.11 2.79 -3.21
C GLU A 84 0.58 2.66 -1.78
N ILE A 85 1.44 3.03 -0.81
CA ILE A 85 1.14 2.96 0.62
C ILE A 85 1.30 4.36 1.22
N GLN A 86 0.22 4.93 1.75
CA GLN A 86 0.20 6.29 2.30
C GLN A 86 1.28 6.52 3.37
N ARG A 87 1.52 5.54 4.24
CA ARG A 87 2.50 5.60 5.33
C ARG A 87 3.93 5.25 4.91
N MET A 88 4.14 4.93 3.64
CA MET A 88 5.44 4.57 3.08
C MET A 88 5.62 5.17 1.68
N PRO A 89 5.59 6.52 1.58
CA PRO A 89 5.69 7.20 0.28
C PRO A 89 7.07 6.99 -0.34
N LYS A 90 7.10 6.93 -1.67
CA LYS A 90 8.34 6.74 -2.46
C LYS A 90 9.11 8.05 -2.68
N ALA A 91 8.44 9.19 -2.54
CA ALA A 91 9.04 10.50 -2.75
C ALA A 91 9.96 10.88 -1.58
N TYR A 92 11.19 11.30 -1.89
CA TYR A 92 12.17 11.72 -0.90
C TYR A 92 11.65 12.93 -0.10
N GLY A 93 11.81 12.88 1.22
CA GLY A 93 11.40 13.97 2.12
C GLY A 93 9.89 14.08 2.38
N VAL A 94 9.08 13.24 1.79
CA VAL A 94 7.65 13.14 2.06
C VAL A 94 7.43 12.14 3.20
N ARG A 95 6.70 12.56 4.24
CA ARG A 95 6.40 11.69 5.40
C ARG A 95 5.20 10.78 5.14
N PHE A 96 4.16 11.31 4.52
CA PHE A 96 2.95 10.58 4.17
C PHE A 96 2.55 10.90 2.74
N GLY A 97 2.19 9.88 1.97
CA GLY A 97 1.63 10.05 0.64
C GLY A 97 0.20 10.58 0.70
N ASN A 98 -0.24 11.20 -0.38
CA ASN A 98 -1.65 11.52 -0.56
C ASN A 98 -2.25 10.48 -1.53
N PRO A 99 -3.18 9.62 -1.10
CA PRO A 99 -3.80 8.63 -1.99
C PRO A 99 -4.44 9.22 -3.24
N LEU A 100 -4.87 10.49 -3.20
CA LEU A 100 -5.48 11.16 -4.36
C LEU A 100 -4.47 11.49 -5.48
N ASP A 101 -3.17 11.46 -5.17
CA ASP A 101 -2.09 11.73 -6.14
C ASP A 101 -1.48 10.42 -6.72
N ASN A 102 -2.03 9.27 -6.35
CA ASN A 102 -1.54 7.99 -6.85
C ASN A 102 -1.63 7.90 -8.37
N PRO A 103 -0.69 7.25 -9.05
CA PRO A 103 -0.83 6.97 -10.48
C PRO A 103 -1.98 5.98 -10.72
N TYR A 104 -2.60 6.06 -11.91
CA TYR A 104 -3.67 5.13 -12.26
C TYR A 104 -3.19 3.67 -12.28
N LEU A 105 -2.03 3.40 -12.88
CA LEU A 105 -1.43 2.06 -12.91
C LEU A 105 -0.80 1.72 -11.55
N SER A 106 -1.64 1.59 -10.53
CA SER A 106 -1.21 1.26 -9.18
C SER A 106 -2.24 0.47 -8.38
N VAL A 107 -1.76 -0.08 -7.28
CA VAL A 107 -2.57 -0.66 -6.20
C VAL A 107 -2.44 0.25 -4.98
N ALA A 108 -3.53 0.83 -4.52
CA ALA A 108 -3.59 1.54 -3.24
C ALA A 108 -3.89 0.55 -2.11
N THR A 109 -3.14 0.65 -1.02
CA THR A 109 -3.39 -0.11 0.21
C THR A 109 -3.01 0.69 1.46
N ILE A 110 -3.68 0.43 2.58
CA ILE A 110 -3.39 1.07 3.87
C ILE A 110 -2.15 0.45 4.52
N ALA A 111 -2.01 -0.87 4.41
CA ALA A 111 -0.88 -1.62 4.95
C ALA A 111 -0.63 -2.90 4.12
N THR A 112 0.59 -3.42 4.21
CA THR A 112 0.94 -4.77 3.74
C THR A 112 1.03 -5.73 4.91
N HIS A 113 1.28 -7.02 4.62
CA HIS A 113 1.53 -8.03 5.66
C HIS A 113 2.79 -7.74 6.50
N ASP A 114 3.74 -6.97 5.98
CA ASP A 114 5.00 -6.63 6.64
C ASP A 114 4.94 -5.33 7.48
N MET A 115 3.77 -4.74 7.55
CA MET A 115 3.51 -3.52 8.31
C MET A 115 2.44 -3.76 9.38
N PRO A 116 2.48 -3.03 10.51
CA PRO A 116 1.36 -3.04 11.45
C PRO A 116 0.11 -2.46 10.77
N PRO A 117 -1.09 -3.07 10.96
CA PRO A 117 -2.36 -2.47 10.56
C PRO A 117 -2.52 -1.06 11.14
N LEU A 118 -3.35 -0.22 10.54
CA LEU A 118 -3.48 1.21 10.90
C LEU A 118 -3.65 1.43 12.40
N ARG A 119 -4.53 0.67 13.05
CA ARG A 119 -4.84 0.81 14.48
C ARG A 119 -3.64 0.51 15.38
N LEU A 120 -2.92 -0.59 15.08
CA LEU A 120 -1.74 -0.95 15.85
C LEU A 120 -0.62 0.07 15.63
N TRP A 121 -0.39 0.49 14.39
CA TRP A 121 0.59 1.52 14.05
C TRP A 121 0.29 2.83 14.79
N TRP A 122 -0.98 3.23 14.87
CA TRP A 122 -1.42 4.44 15.54
C TRP A 122 -1.06 4.43 17.02
N GLN A 123 -1.30 3.31 17.71
CA GLN A 123 -0.99 3.15 19.14
C GLN A 123 0.50 3.09 19.42
N GLN A 124 1.28 2.47 18.53
CA GLN A 124 2.73 2.30 18.71
C GLN A 124 3.54 3.55 18.39
N ASN A 125 2.98 4.49 17.66
CA ASN A 125 3.72 5.60 17.06
C ASN A 125 3.06 6.95 17.32
N GLY A 126 2.88 7.33 18.60
CA GLY A 126 2.14 8.53 18.98
C GLY A 126 2.59 9.84 18.30
N GLU A 127 3.90 10.06 18.12
CA GLU A 127 4.41 11.20 17.36
C GLU A 127 4.04 11.12 15.88
N GLN A 128 4.13 9.95 15.29
CA GLN A 128 3.78 9.73 13.88
C GLN A 128 2.26 9.81 13.65
N SER A 129 1.46 9.30 14.58
CA SER A 129 0.01 9.40 14.49
C SER A 129 -0.47 10.85 14.66
N GLN A 130 0.17 11.63 15.53
CA GLN A 130 -0.08 13.07 15.64
C GLN A 130 0.27 13.81 14.34
N ALA A 131 1.42 13.49 13.74
CA ALA A 131 1.81 14.06 12.45
C ALA A 131 0.85 13.62 11.33
N PHE A 132 0.43 12.36 11.29
CA PHE A 132 -0.53 11.86 10.31
C PHE A 132 -1.89 12.56 10.45
N TRP A 133 -2.35 12.81 11.68
CA TRP A 133 -3.55 13.56 11.98
C TRP A 133 -3.55 14.96 11.36
N HIS A 134 -2.40 15.66 11.45
CA HIS A 134 -2.26 17.01 10.91
C HIS A 134 -1.95 17.04 9.40
N GLU A 135 -0.96 16.26 8.98
CA GLU A 135 -0.38 16.39 7.64
C GLU A 135 -1.17 15.60 6.60
N ALA A 136 -1.68 14.40 6.97
CA ALA A 136 -2.35 13.52 6.03
C ALA A 136 -3.88 13.61 6.08
N LEU A 137 -4.45 13.82 7.28
CA LEU A 137 -5.89 13.94 7.48
C LEU A 137 -6.35 15.40 7.63
N HIS A 138 -5.43 16.37 7.69
CA HIS A 138 -5.69 17.81 7.76
C HIS A 138 -6.53 18.25 8.95
N HIS A 139 -6.47 17.52 10.05
CA HIS A 139 -7.16 17.88 11.29
C HIS A 139 -6.32 18.81 12.17
N ASN A 140 -6.99 19.57 13.02
CA ASN A 140 -6.37 20.42 14.03
C ASN A 140 -6.47 19.78 15.44
N GLY A 141 -5.64 20.24 16.36
CA GLY A 141 -5.67 19.77 17.76
C GLY A 141 -4.95 18.43 17.96
N GLU A 142 -5.18 17.80 19.10
CA GLU A 142 -4.54 16.53 19.44
C GLU A 142 -5.22 15.37 18.69
N ALA A 143 -4.38 14.47 18.19
CA ALA A 143 -4.85 13.21 17.63
C ALA A 143 -5.46 12.34 18.74
N PRO A 144 -6.54 11.59 18.46
CA PRO A 144 -7.06 10.65 19.43
C PRO A 144 -6.00 9.60 19.80
N ALA A 145 -6.00 9.16 21.07
CA ALA A 145 -5.03 8.18 21.56
C ALA A 145 -5.06 6.85 20.77
N GLU A 146 -6.21 6.53 20.20
CA GLU A 146 -6.41 5.36 19.33
C GLU A 146 -7.03 5.79 18.00
N ALA A 147 -6.72 5.10 16.91
CA ALA A 147 -7.46 5.26 15.66
C ALA A 147 -8.91 4.83 15.88
N THR A 148 -9.81 5.81 16.04
CA THR A 148 -11.25 5.57 16.23
C THR A 148 -11.87 4.98 14.96
N PRO A 149 -13.09 4.40 15.03
CA PRO A 149 -13.79 3.96 13.82
C PRO A 149 -13.93 5.04 12.76
N GLU A 150 -14.13 6.31 13.19
CA GLU A 150 -14.27 7.46 12.31
C GLU A 150 -12.95 7.78 11.59
N VAL A 151 -11.84 7.77 12.32
CA VAL A 151 -10.49 7.95 11.74
C VAL A 151 -10.18 6.83 10.74
N CYS A 152 -10.48 5.58 11.10
CA CYS A 152 -10.28 4.45 10.21
C CYS A 152 -11.16 4.56 8.94
N GLU A 153 -12.40 4.99 9.08
CA GLU A 153 -13.31 5.22 7.96
C GLU A 153 -12.81 6.33 7.03
N GLU A 154 -12.28 7.41 7.58
CA GLU A 154 -11.70 8.51 6.80
C GLU A 154 -10.51 8.02 5.96
N VAL A 155 -9.60 7.24 6.56
CA VAL A 155 -8.47 6.65 5.84
C VAL A 155 -8.95 5.67 4.76
N VAL A 156 -9.94 4.83 5.04
CA VAL A 156 -10.56 3.93 4.05
C VAL A 156 -11.15 4.74 2.88
N LYS A 157 -11.88 5.82 3.16
CA LYS A 157 -12.47 6.71 2.13
C LYS A 157 -11.39 7.32 1.24
N LEU A 158 -10.30 7.83 1.81
CA LEU A 158 -9.18 8.39 1.04
C LEU A 158 -8.59 7.37 0.06
N HIS A 159 -8.40 6.12 0.51
CA HIS A 159 -7.88 5.07 -0.35
C HIS A 159 -8.88 4.65 -1.43
N LEU A 160 -10.15 4.56 -1.10
CA LEU A 160 -11.22 4.26 -2.08
C LEU A 160 -11.35 5.35 -3.15
N GLN A 161 -11.13 6.61 -2.79
CA GLN A 161 -11.19 7.77 -3.69
C GLN A 161 -9.92 7.94 -4.53
N SER A 162 -8.85 7.17 -4.26
CA SER A 162 -7.62 7.25 -5.03
C SER A 162 -7.86 6.94 -6.51
N PRO A 163 -7.09 7.52 -7.44
CA PRO A 163 -7.17 7.18 -8.87
C PRO A 163 -6.54 5.81 -9.19
N SER A 164 -5.95 5.12 -8.20
CA SER A 164 -5.35 3.80 -8.38
C SER A 164 -6.34 2.83 -9.03
N MET A 165 -5.87 2.06 -10.01
CA MET A 165 -6.68 1.05 -10.71
C MET A 165 -7.31 0.06 -9.73
N LEU A 166 -6.54 -0.40 -8.75
CA LEU A 166 -7.01 -1.30 -7.69
C LEU A 166 -6.86 -0.63 -6.32
N CYS A 167 -7.83 -0.88 -5.44
CA CYS A 167 -7.75 -0.53 -4.03
C CYS A 167 -7.95 -1.83 -3.23
N LEU A 168 -6.88 -2.35 -2.65
CA LEU A 168 -6.87 -3.59 -1.89
C LEU A 168 -6.67 -3.28 -0.41
N LEU A 169 -7.71 -3.46 0.38
CA LEU A 169 -7.68 -3.21 1.82
C LEU A 169 -7.75 -4.52 2.58
N GLY A 170 -6.95 -4.64 3.62
CA GLY A 170 -6.97 -5.79 4.51
C GLY A 170 -8.31 -5.90 5.26
N TRP A 171 -8.70 -7.11 5.67
CA TRP A 171 -9.86 -7.31 6.53
C TRP A 171 -9.77 -6.48 7.80
N GLN A 172 -8.58 -6.34 8.36
CA GLN A 172 -8.30 -5.53 9.55
C GLN A 172 -8.71 -4.07 9.35
N ASP A 173 -8.44 -3.52 8.16
CA ASP A 173 -8.79 -2.14 7.82
C ASP A 173 -10.30 -1.96 7.66
N TRP A 174 -10.96 -2.94 7.01
CA TRP A 174 -12.42 -2.93 6.89
C TRP A 174 -13.11 -3.08 8.26
N LEU A 175 -12.69 -4.02 9.09
CA LEU A 175 -13.28 -4.22 10.41
C LEU A 175 -13.01 -3.02 11.34
N ALA A 176 -11.91 -2.30 11.12
CA ALA A 176 -11.54 -1.13 11.92
C ALA A 176 -12.58 -0.01 11.91
N ILE A 177 -13.38 0.11 10.83
CA ILE A 177 -14.45 1.13 10.73
C ILE A 177 -15.70 0.80 11.55
N SER A 178 -15.78 -0.39 12.14
CA SER A 178 -16.92 -0.82 12.95
C SER A 178 -16.58 -0.80 14.44
N PRO A 179 -17.30 -0.06 15.26
CA PRO A 179 -17.06 -0.05 16.71
C PRO A 179 -17.32 -1.41 17.38
N THR A 180 -18.14 -2.26 16.76
CA THR A 180 -18.57 -3.55 17.34
C THR A 180 -17.84 -4.75 16.77
N LEU A 181 -17.35 -4.69 15.51
CA LEU A 181 -16.71 -5.82 14.83
C LEU A 181 -15.19 -5.74 14.85
N ARG A 182 -14.60 -4.57 15.15
CA ARG A 182 -13.16 -4.41 15.26
C ARG A 182 -12.60 -5.24 16.43
N SER A 183 -11.43 -5.84 16.25
CA SER A 183 -10.77 -6.55 17.37
C SER A 183 -10.55 -5.63 18.56
N LYS A 184 -10.71 -6.14 19.77
CA LYS A 184 -10.31 -5.43 21.00
C LYS A 184 -8.78 -5.38 21.18
N HIS A 185 -8.07 -6.21 20.42
CA HIS A 185 -6.63 -6.46 20.51
C HIS A 185 -5.96 -6.20 19.16
N PRO A 186 -5.66 -4.93 18.80
CA PRO A 186 -5.05 -4.59 17.51
C PRO A 186 -3.72 -5.31 17.25
N GLU A 187 -2.99 -5.64 18.32
CA GLU A 187 -1.72 -6.37 18.25
C GLU A 187 -1.87 -7.79 17.67
N THR A 188 -3.04 -8.39 17.77
CA THR A 188 -3.32 -9.71 17.22
C THR A 188 -3.65 -9.68 15.73
N GLU A 189 -3.85 -8.50 15.17
CA GLU A 189 -4.19 -8.29 13.76
C GLU A 189 -2.96 -8.20 12.85
N GLN A 190 -1.75 -8.10 13.42
CA GLN A 190 -0.51 -8.07 12.64
C GLN A 190 -0.14 -9.45 12.11
N ILE A 191 0.10 -9.55 10.80
CA ILE A 191 0.37 -10.81 10.12
C ILE A 191 1.84 -11.17 10.26
N ASN A 192 2.74 -10.24 9.97
CA ASN A 192 4.18 -10.46 10.00
C ASN A 192 4.90 -9.34 10.76
N VAL A 193 5.99 -9.72 11.43
CA VAL A 193 6.95 -8.81 12.06
C VAL A 193 8.32 -9.14 11.46
N PRO A 194 8.75 -8.48 10.37
CA PRO A 194 9.97 -8.86 9.62
C PRO A 194 11.24 -8.89 10.47
N ALA A 195 11.30 -8.10 11.54
CA ALA A 195 12.44 -8.09 12.47
C ALA A 195 12.46 -9.28 13.44
N ASN A 196 11.39 -10.08 13.51
CA ASN A 196 11.30 -11.23 14.39
C ASN A 196 11.51 -12.54 13.59
N PRO A 197 12.67 -13.23 13.73
CA PRO A 197 12.95 -14.44 12.98
C PRO A 197 12.03 -15.61 13.36
N ASP A 198 11.39 -15.55 14.53
CA ASP A 198 10.48 -16.58 15.03
C ASP A 198 9.01 -16.29 14.73
N GLN A 199 8.74 -15.28 13.89
CA GLN A 199 7.39 -14.92 13.49
C GLN A 199 6.81 -15.98 12.55
N TYR A 200 5.62 -16.46 12.88
CA TYR A 200 4.83 -17.36 12.02
C TYR A 200 3.63 -16.59 11.45
N TRP A 201 3.37 -16.76 10.18
CA TRP A 201 2.23 -16.18 9.47
C TRP A 201 0.95 -16.93 9.80
N GLN A 202 0.42 -16.71 11.00
CA GLN A 202 -0.70 -17.44 11.54
C GLN A 202 -1.89 -16.55 11.90
N TYR A 203 -1.99 -15.37 11.23
CA TYR A 203 -3.15 -14.52 11.46
C TYR A 203 -4.44 -15.28 11.21
N ARG A 204 -5.33 -15.21 12.16
CA ARG A 204 -6.67 -15.77 12.06
C ARG A 204 -7.68 -14.71 12.48
N MET A 205 -8.62 -14.41 11.59
CA MET A 205 -9.69 -13.47 11.87
C MET A 205 -10.48 -13.92 13.12
N HIS A 206 -10.81 -12.97 13.98
CA HIS A 206 -11.51 -13.21 15.23
C HIS A 206 -13.03 -13.42 15.08
N LEU A 207 -13.57 -13.13 13.89
CA LEU A 207 -14.98 -13.36 13.52
C LEU A 207 -15.09 -14.55 12.59
N THR A 208 -16.20 -15.27 12.70
CA THR A 208 -16.57 -16.32 11.74
C THR A 208 -17.15 -15.70 10.47
N LEU A 209 -17.19 -16.46 9.39
CA LEU A 209 -17.83 -16.01 8.14
C LEU A 209 -19.35 -15.83 8.32
N GLU A 210 -19.95 -16.67 9.15
CA GLU A 210 -21.36 -16.58 9.49
C GLU A 210 -21.70 -15.27 10.22
N GLU A 211 -20.88 -14.86 11.20
CA GLU A 211 -21.03 -13.59 11.89
C GLU A 211 -20.90 -12.40 10.92
N LEU A 212 -19.94 -12.47 9.99
CA LEU A 212 -19.78 -11.43 8.96
C LEU A 212 -20.97 -11.36 7.99
N ILE A 213 -21.52 -12.49 7.56
CA ILE A 213 -22.71 -12.52 6.71
C ILE A 213 -23.90 -11.90 7.43
N GLN A 214 -24.04 -12.15 8.74
CA GLN A 214 -25.12 -11.61 9.55
C GLN A 214 -24.95 -10.13 9.94
N ALA A 215 -23.75 -9.58 9.80
CA ALA A 215 -23.45 -8.18 10.10
C ALA A 215 -23.99 -7.22 9.03
N THR A 216 -25.29 -7.25 8.74
CA THR A 216 -25.93 -6.56 7.61
C THR A 216 -25.64 -5.06 7.60
N GLY A 217 -25.75 -4.37 8.76
CA GLY A 217 -25.45 -2.95 8.86
C GLY A 217 -24.00 -2.59 8.50
N PHE A 218 -23.04 -3.45 8.85
CA PHE A 218 -21.65 -3.29 8.45
C PHE A 218 -21.48 -3.53 6.93
N ASN A 219 -22.08 -4.58 6.42
CA ASN A 219 -22.01 -4.92 5.00
C ASN A 219 -22.61 -3.82 4.11
N ASP A 220 -23.75 -3.25 4.53
CA ASP A 220 -24.38 -2.12 3.85
C ASP A 220 -23.51 -0.86 3.89
N LYS A 221 -22.84 -0.59 5.02
CA LYS A 221 -21.90 0.51 5.16
C LYS A 221 -20.71 0.35 4.21
N VAL A 222 -20.10 -0.83 4.16
CA VAL A 222 -18.98 -1.13 3.25
C VAL A 222 -19.41 -0.94 1.79
N ARG A 223 -20.57 -1.49 1.41
CA ARG A 223 -21.11 -1.33 0.05
C ARG A 223 -21.36 0.14 -0.29
N ALA A 224 -21.91 0.91 0.65
CA ALA A 224 -22.14 2.35 0.45
C ALA A 224 -20.84 3.13 0.26
N LEU A 225 -19.77 2.81 1.02
CA LEU A 225 -18.45 3.44 0.86
C LEU A 225 -17.83 3.13 -0.51
N ILE A 226 -17.93 1.88 -0.96
CA ILE A 226 -17.42 1.47 -2.28
C ILE A 226 -18.23 2.15 -3.38
N ALA A 227 -19.55 2.16 -3.29
CA ALA A 227 -20.42 2.84 -4.26
C ALA A 227 -20.14 4.34 -4.35
N ALA A 228 -19.97 5.01 -3.20
CA ALA A 228 -19.66 6.45 -3.15
C ALA A 228 -18.31 6.81 -3.78
N SER A 229 -17.38 5.86 -3.87
CA SER A 229 -16.07 6.05 -4.54
C SER A 229 -16.11 5.81 -6.05
N GLY A 230 -17.23 5.37 -6.60
CA GLY A 230 -17.36 5.01 -8.02
C GLY A 230 -16.72 3.67 -8.40
N ARG A 231 -16.32 2.85 -7.43
CA ARG A 231 -15.67 1.54 -7.65
C ARG A 231 -16.64 0.35 -7.66
N LEU A 232 -17.92 0.59 -7.48
CA LEU A 232 -18.96 -0.42 -7.61
C LEU A 232 -19.64 -0.22 -8.96
N ASP A 233 -19.54 -1.19 -9.86
CA ASP A 233 -20.33 -1.23 -11.08
C ASP A 233 -21.81 -1.38 -10.73
N ASN A 234 -22.67 -0.57 -11.35
CA ASN A 234 -24.11 -0.62 -11.21
C ASN A 234 -24.72 -1.75 -12.03
#